data_b9a6df1dbe0c15fdac521548969219ca
#
_entry.id   b9a6df1dbe0c15fdac521548969219ca
#
_cell.length_a   1.000
_cell.length_b   1.000
_cell.length_c   1.000
_cell.angle_alpha   90.00
_cell.angle_beta   90.00
_cell.angle_gamma   90.00
#
_symmetry.space_group_name_H-M   'P 1'
#
loop_
_entity.id
_entity.type
_entity.pdbx_description
1 polymer ?
#
loop_
_entity_poly.entity_id
_entity_poly.type
_entity_poly.pdbx_seq_one_letter_code
_entity_poly.pdbx_strand_id
1 'polypeptide(L)'
;MERIPTIDLTKLTKKQLIKQLQSMLMDTKGSKSEGEHQRLIHDLQVHQIELEMQNRQLCETQKRLEISRDRYSELYDFAPVSYATLTDKGLIDQINLTGAKLIGKPREQVIKLPLSAFVPTADWQHFYRYLKQVFGSDTKVTTELRLKNTADSLCHVYLESIAVRDKQGKATICRSAIVDITERKRAEEKSQELLQQNRSLTQRFFDAQEKERRYLARELHDEFGQWLTAIQLNTQNITNLIGKQSPDVEACIVSIVNSAAHIQQDIRGMIHSLWPALLDELGLADSLRELVSQWQEHNPNTNCVLNLEGELDNLGDTLDITLYRLVQEGLTNVTKHAQASHVAVTLRRKHRNTKNKYNINLTIKDNGKGFDPNVCTNGFGLPGMRERVLAAGGNFSVHGSREQGMRLEAQLLINPIES
;
A
#
# COMPACT_ATOMS: atom_id res chain seq x y z
N MET A 1 2.00 -56.46 -84.73
CA MET A 1 1.66 -55.40 -83.72
C MET A 1 1.75 -56.06 -82.35
N GLU A 2 2.97 -56.14 -81.82
CA GLU A 2 3.19 -56.64 -80.46
C GLU A 2 3.09 -55.47 -79.47
N ARG A 3 2.23 -55.60 -78.41
CA ARG A 3 2.05 -54.63 -77.35
C ARG A 3 3.31 -54.58 -76.48
N ILE A 4 3.95 -53.42 -76.46
CA ILE A 4 5.02 -53.12 -75.53
C ILE A 4 4.38 -53.02 -74.10
N PRO A 5 4.87 -53.77 -73.10
CA PRO A 5 4.34 -53.71 -71.76
C PRO A 5 4.72 -52.35 -71.13
N THR A 6 3.72 -51.61 -70.77
CA THR A 6 3.86 -50.35 -69.94
C THR A 6 4.37 -50.77 -68.56
N ILE A 7 5.62 -50.54 -68.30
CA ILE A 7 6.26 -50.81 -67.02
C ILE A 7 5.98 -49.57 -66.15
N ASP A 8 5.35 -49.76 -64.96
CA ASP A 8 5.10 -48.73 -63.97
C ASP A 8 6.42 -48.36 -63.30
N LEU A 9 7.03 -47.27 -63.75
CA LEU A 9 8.36 -46.80 -63.35
C LEU A 9 8.36 -46.26 -61.90
N THR A 10 7.21 -46.14 -61.28
CA THR A 10 7.08 -45.51 -59.87
C THR A 10 7.43 -46.53 -58.77
N LYS A 11 7.53 -47.81 -59.05
CA LYS A 11 7.78 -48.90 -58.10
C LYS A 11 9.19 -49.52 -58.14
N LEU A 12 10.07 -48.99 -58.94
CA LEU A 12 11.43 -49.58 -59.13
C LEU A 12 12.44 -48.83 -58.21
N THR A 13 13.27 -49.61 -57.52
CA THR A 13 14.38 -49.04 -56.76
C THR A 13 15.43 -48.45 -57.73
N LYS A 14 16.14 -47.37 -57.25
CA LYS A 14 17.18 -46.64 -57.99
C LYS A 14 18.12 -47.56 -58.73
N LYS A 15 18.51 -48.70 -58.13
CA LYS A 15 19.43 -49.71 -58.70
C LYS A 15 18.81 -50.53 -59.85
N GLN A 16 17.53 -50.80 -59.80
CA GLN A 16 16.75 -51.48 -60.79
C GLN A 16 16.46 -50.60 -62.00
N LEU A 17 16.22 -49.30 -61.81
CA LEU A 17 16.02 -48.33 -62.89
C LEU A 17 17.31 -48.12 -63.67
N ILE A 18 18.47 -48.01 -62.99
CA ILE A 18 19.79 -47.91 -63.66
C ILE A 18 20.11 -49.12 -64.44
N LYS A 19 19.82 -50.34 -63.93
CA LYS A 19 20.09 -51.60 -64.61
C LYS A 19 19.19 -51.78 -65.83
N GLN A 20 17.94 -51.36 -65.80
CA GLN A 20 17.01 -51.40 -66.91
C GLN A 20 17.34 -50.35 -67.97
N LEU A 21 17.76 -49.15 -67.60
CA LEU A 21 18.29 -48.16 -68.53
C LEU A 21 19.57 -48.62 -69.22
N GLN A 22 20.48 -49.30 -68.51
CA GLN A 22 21.69 -49.90 -69.09
C GLN A 22 21.40 -51.06 -70.07
N SER A 23 20.38 -51.89 -69.83
CA SER A 23 19.94 -52.92 -70.71
C SER A 23 19.29 -52.37 -72.02
N MET A 24 18.46 -51.33 -71.88
CA MET A 24 17.85 -50.63 -73.03
C MET A 24 18.90 -49.90 -73.88
N LEU A 25 19.99 -49.41 -73.30
CA LEU A 25 21.12 -48.80 -74.00
C LEU A 25 21.99 -49.80 -74.77
N MET A 26 22.02 -51.08 -74.36
CA MET A 26 22.74 -52.11 -75.07
C MET A 26 21.98 -52.64 -76.28
N ASP A 27 20.67 -52.53 -76.34
CA ASP A 27 19.84 -53.01 -77.44
C ASP A 27 19.73 -52.05 -78.66
N THR A 28 20.20 -50.82 -78.57
CA THR A 28 20.13 -49.77 -79.60
C THR A 28 21.50 -49.44 -80.20
N LYS A 29 22.22 -50.47 -80.74
CA LYS A 29 23.40 -50.24 -81.59
C LYS A 29 22.99 -49.91 -83.03
N GLY A 30 22.75 -48.61 -83.28
CA GLY A 30 22.58 -48.03 -84.61
C GLY A 30 23.11 -46.60 -84.61
N SER A 31 24.14 -46.36 -85.34
CA SER A 31 25.08 -45.25 -85.41
C SER A 31 24.53 -43.82 -85.72
N LYS A 32 23.69 -43.25 -84.88
CA LYS A 32 23.46 -41.74 -84.88
C LYS A 32 23.14 -41.19 -83.55
N SER A 33 23.22 -41.93 -82.47
CA SER A 33 22.66 -41.65 -81.16
C SER A 33 23.68 -41.39 -80.06
N GLU A 34 24.99 -41.44 -80.24
CA GLU A 34 25.98 -41.32 -79.16
C GLU A 34 26.00 -39.92 -78.54
N GLY A 35 25.80 -38.86 -79.33
CA GLY A 35 25.76 -37.50 -78.85
C GLY A 35 24.46 -37.12 -78.11
N GLU A 36 23.32 -37.75 -78.54
CA GLU A 36 22.03 -37.55 -77.88
C GLU A 36 21.94 -38.32 -76.56
N HIS A 37 22.49 -39.50 -76.48
CA HIS A 37 22.59 -40.34 -75.30
C HIS A 37 23.51 -39.69 -74.23
N GLN A 38 24.66 -39.11 -74.62
CA GLN A 38 25.54 -38.41 -73.71
C GLN A 38 24.85 -37.14 -73.12
N ARG A 39 24.09 -36.40 -73.93
CA ARG A 39 23.31 -35.25 -73.43
C ARG A 39 22.22 -35.69 -72.44
N LEU A 40 21.48 -36.72 -72.71
CA LEU A 40 20.42 -37.23 -71.83
C LEU A 40 21.01 -37.78 -70.55
N ILE A 41 22.17 -38.45 -70.56
CA ILE A 41 22.85 -38.85 -69.31
C ILE A 41 23.33 -37.64 -68.50
N HIS A 42 23.87 -36.66 -69.22
CA HIS A 42 24.30 -35.41 -68.55
C HIS A 42 23.10 -34.66 -67.92
N ASP A 43 22.00 -34.52 -68.65
CA ASP A 43 20.77 -33.85 -68.12
C ASP A 43 20.18 -34.65 -66.96
N LEU A 44 20.17 -35.96 -66.98
CA LEU A 44 19.76 -36.83 -65.87
C LEU A 44 20.68 -36.70 -64.66
N GLN A 45 21.99 -36.56 -64.84
CA GLN A 45 22.96 -36.35 -63.79
C GLN A 45 22.76 -34.94 -63.15
N VAL A 46 22.54 -33.89 -63.95
CA VAL A 46 22.27 -32.58 -63.50
C VAL A 46 20.96 -32.56 -62.67
N HIS A 47 19.89 -33.16 -63.22
CA HIS A 47 18.59 -33.25 -62.46
C HIS A 47 18.73 -34.08 -61.18
N GLN A 48 19.54 -35.11 -61.16
CA GLN A 48 19.79 -35.89 -59.96
C GLN A 48 20.52 -35.09 -58.94
N ILE A 49 21.53 -34.30 -59.30
CA ILE A 49 22.25 -33.38 -58.39
C ILE A 49 21.31 -32.32 -57.88
N GLU A 50 20.47 -31.73 -58.75
CA GLU A 50 19.45 -30.73 -58.30
C GLU A 50 18.46 -31.31 -57.31
N LEU A 51 17.96 -32.54 -57.57
CA LEU A 51 17.05 -33.24 -56.63
C LEU A 51 17.75 -33.60 -55.32
N GLU A 52 19.00 -34.03 -55.34
CA GLU A 52 19.76 -34.23 -54.07
C GLU A 52 20.01 -32.96 -53.29
N MET A 53 20.31 -31.85 -53.98
CA MET A 53 20.44 -30.52 -53.34
C MET A 53 19.12 -30.06 -52.76
N GLN A 54 18.01 -30.15 -53.49
CA GLN A 54 16.68 -29.79 -53.00
C GLN A 54 16.26 -30.65 -51.80
N ASN A 55 16.46 -31.95 -51.83
CA ASN A 55 16.21 -32.85 -50.73
C ASN A 55 17.04 -32.47 -49.47
N ARG A 56 18.32 -32.18 -49.67
CA ARG A 56 19.20 -31.73 -48.58
C ARG A 56 18.72 -30.43 -47.97
N GLN A 57 18.36 -29.46 -48.81
CA GLN A 57 17.82 -28.17 -48.35
C GLN A 57 16.48 -28.33 -47.62
N LEU A 58 15.61 -29.21 -48.10
CA LEU A 58 14.34 -29.55 -47.46
C LEU A 58 14.57 -30.16 -46.08
N CYS A 59 15.47 -31.15 -45.96
CA CYS A 59 15.82 -31.76 -44.67
C CYS A 59 16.44 -30.78 -43.69
N GLU A 60 17.33 -29.88 -44.16
CA GLU A 60 17.92 -28.84 -43.32
C GLU A 60 16.86 -27.83 -42.83
N THR A 61 15.95 -27.43 -43.73
CA THR A 61 14.85 -26.50 -43.38
C THR A 61 13.90 -27.12 -42.39
N GLN A 62 13.55 -28.43 -42.62
CA GLN A 62 12.68 -29.16 -41.71
C GLN A 62 13.30 -29.31 -40.31
N LYS A 63 14.59 -29.64 -40.23
CA LYS A 63 15.33 -29.74 -38.98
C LYS A 63 15.41 -28.39 -38.26
N ARG A 64 15.63 -27.27 -38.96
CA ARG A 64 15.60 -25.92 -38.38
C ARG A 64 14.22 -25.57 -37.85
N LEU A 65 13.17 -25.93 -38.57
CA LEU A 65 11.80 -25.71 -38.17
C LEU A 65 11.45 -26.48 -36.86
N GLU A 66 11.86 -27.76 -36.79
CA GLU A 66 11.68 -28.60 -35.61
C GLU A 66 12.39 -28.00 -34.40
N ILE A 67 13.67 -27.65 -34.53
CA ILE A 67 14.43 -27.01 -33.43
C ILE A 67 13.77 -25.67 -32.97
N SER A 68 13.33 -24.90 -33.96
CA SER A 68 12.64 -23.62 -33.65
C SER A 68 11.31 -23.86 -32.93
N ARG A 69 10.51 -24.82 -33.39
CA ARG A 69 9.24 -25.21 -32.78
C ARG A 69 9.44 -25.70 -31.34
N ASP A 70 10.42 -26.58 -31.13
CA ASP A 70 10.68 -27.17 -29.81
C ASP A 70 11.15 -26.08 -28.84
N ARG A 71 12.00 -25.15 -29.28
CA ARG A 71 12.43 -24.00 -28.50
C ARG A 71 11.26 -23.06 -28.13
N TYR A 72 10.35 -22.80 -29.08
CA TYR A 72 9.15 -22.01 -28.80
C TYR A 72 8.22 -22.71 -27.81
N SER A 73 8.06 -24.04 -27.95
CA SER A 73 7.26 -24.83 -27.02
C SER A 73 7.82 -24.78 -25.60
N GLU A 74 9.14 -24.94 -25.46
CA GLU A 74 9.79 -24.80 -24.14
C GLU A 74 9.58 -23.42 -23.52
N LEU A 75 9.84 -22.35 -24.26
CA LEU A 75 9.67 -20.98 -23.79
C LEU A 75 8.21 -20.64 -23.40
N TYR A 76 7.24 -21.22 -24.11
CA TYR A 76 5.82 -21.01 -23.86
C TYR A 76 5.32 -21.83 -22.66
N ASP A 77 5.63 -23.14 -22.66
CA ASP A 77 5.08 -24.08 -21.67
C ASP A 77 5.72 -23.92 -20.27
N PHE A 78 7.01 -23.55 -20.21
CA PHE A 78 7.73 -23.35 -18.95
C PHE A 78 7.91 -21.87 -18.58
N ALA A 79 7.20 -20.96 -19.25
CA ALA A 79 7.19 -19.56 -18.85
C ALA A 79 6.69 -19.42 -17.40
N PRO A 80 7.28 -18.52 -16.58
CA PRO A 80 6.85 -18.32 -15.19
C PRO A 80 5.47 -17.66 -15.08
N VAL A 81 4.91 -17.22 -16.22
CA VAL A 81 3.60 -16.59 -16.34
C VAL A 81 2.64 -17.53 -17.07
N SER A 82 1.42 -17.59 -16.61
CA SER A 82 0.36 -18.33 -17.32
C SER A 82 -0.07 -17.57 -18.56
N TYR A 83 0.06 -18.20 -19.73
CA TYR A 83 -0.43 -17.65 -20.99
C TYR A 83 -1.67 -18.40 -21.46
N ALA A 84 -2.70 -17.66 -21.83
CA ALA A 84 -3.90 -18.22 -22.45
C ALA A 84 -4.34 -17.41 -23.66
N THR A 85 -4.86 -18.08 -24.67
CA THR A 85 -5.59 -17.46 -25.77
C THR A 85 -7.07 -17.72 -25.57
N LEU A 86 -7.88 -16.67 -25.52
CA LEU A 86 -9.30 -16.74 -25.31
C LEU A 86 -10.04 -16.28 -26.58
N THR A 87 -11.16 -16.93 -26.90
CA THR A 87 -12.08 -16.48 -27.94
C THR A 87 -12.94 -15.32 -27.45
N ASP A 88 -13.67 -14.67 -28.34
CA ASP A 88 -14.66 -13.62 -28.05
C ASP A 88 -15.75 -14.05 -27.07
N LYS A 89 -16.03 -15.37 -27.01
CA LYS A 89 -16.95 -16.00 -26.04
C LYS A 89 -16.27 -16.38 -24.71
N GLY A 90 -14.98 -16.10 -24.54
CA GLY A 90 -14.22 -16.45 -23.34
C GLY A 90 -13.82 -17.92 -23.27
N LEU A 91 -13.89 -18.69 -24.39
CA LEU A 91 -13.41 -20.07 -24.43
C LEU A 91 -11.88 -20.07 -24.50
N ILE A 92 -11.26 -20.97 -23.78
CA ILE A 92 -9.81 -21.19 -23.79
C ILE A 92 -9.45 -21.96 -25.06
N ASP A 93 -8.81 -21.31 -26.03
CA ASP A 93 -8.32 -21.92 -27.25
C ASP A 93 -6.93 -22.55 -27.05
N GLN A 94 -6.05 -21.83 -26.34
CA GLN A 94 -4.72 -22.31 -25.97
C GLN A 94 -4.41 -21.88 -24.54
N ILE A 95 -3.61 -22.71 -23.86
CA ILE A 95 -3.08 -22.42 -22.54
C ILE A 95 -1.72 -23.12 -22.37
N ASN A 96 -0.74 -22.47 -21.74
CA ASN A 96 0.53 -23.10 -21.42
C ASN A 96 0.42 -24.00 -20.18
N LEU A 97 1.48 -24.79 -19.91
CA LEU A 97 1.49 -25.70 -18.76
C LEU A 97 1.38 -24.97 -17.41
N THR A 98 1.98 -23.79 -17.31
CA THR A 98 1.86 -22.95 -16.09
C THR A 98 0.42 -22.54 -15.85
N GLY A 99 -0.33 -22.16 -16.90
CA GLY A 99 -1.75 -21.82 -16.79
C GLY A 99 -2.63 -23.03 -16.46
N ALA A 100 -2.34 -24.18 -17.04
CA ALA A 100 -3.05 -25.42 -16.71
C ALA A 100 -2.83 -25.82 -15.23
N LYS A 101 -1.59 -25.67 -14.72
CA LYS A 101 -1.27 -25.90 -13.30
C LYS A 101 -2.01 -24.91 -12.37
N LEU A 102 -2.12 -23.64 -12.75
CA LEU A 102 -2.85 -22.63 -11.99
C LEU A 102 -4.33 -23.01 -11.84
N ILE A 103 -4.96 -23.50 -12.90
CA ILE A 103 -6.34 -24.00 -12.90
C ILE A 103 -6.45 -25.35 -12.15
N GLY A 104 -5.35 -26.11 -12.07
CA GLY A 104 -5.31 -27.41 -11.41
C GLY A 104 -5.86 -28.55 -12.27
N LYS A 105 -5.96 -28.41 -13.60
CA LYS A 105 -6.42 -29.45 -14.52
C LYS A 105 -5.40 -29.69 -15.63
N PRO A 106 -5.35 -30.93 -16.17
CA PRO A 106 -4.58 -31.22 -17.38
C PRO A 106 -4.99 -30.28 -18.53
N ARG A 107 -4.01 -29.85 -19.33
CA ARG A 107 -4.20 -28.92 -20.46
C ARG A 107 -5.33 -29.34 -21.42
N GLU A 108 -5.40 -30.63 -21.73
CA GLU A 108 -6.38 -31.19 -22.64
C GLU A 108 -7.82 -31.05 -22.15
N GLN A 109 -8.00 -31.03 -20.82
CA GLN A 109 -9.31 -30.87 -20.19
C GLN A 109 -9.73 -29.40 -20.03
N VAL A 110 -8.79 -28.46 -20.17
CA VAL A 110 -9.04 -27.02 -20.02
C VAL A 110 -9.36 -26.38 -21.37
N ILE A 111 -8.76 -26.86 -22.45
CA ILE A 111 -8.98 -26.37 -23.81
C ILE A 111 -10.47 -26.51 -24.19
N LYS A 112 -11.02 -25.47 -24.82
CA LYS A 112 -12.43 -25.32 -25.22
C LYS A 112 -13.43 -25.15 -24.07
N LEU A 113 -12.99 -25.14 -22.82
CA LEU A 113 -13.84 -24.71 -21.72
C LEU A 113 -13.86 -23.18 -21.62
N PRO A 114 -14.99 -22.59 -21.17
CA PRO A 114 -15.01 -21.16 -20.87
C PRO A 114 -14.20 -20.86 -19.63
N LEU A 115 -13.38 -19.81 -19.65
CA LEU A 115 -12.59 -19.39 -18.48
C LEU A 115 -13.52 -19.03 -17.31
N SER A 116 -14.75 -18.58 -17.59
CA SER A 116 -15.79 -18.32 -16.57
C SER A 116 -16.17 -19.55 -15.74
N ALA A 117 -15.93 -20.77 -16.21
CA ALA A 117 -16.14 -21.98 -15.42
C ALA A 117 -15.21 -22.06 -14.19
N PHE A 118 -14.09 -21.36 -14.25
CA PHE A 118 -13.11 -21.27 -13.18
C PHE A 118 -13.19 -19.95 -12.39
N VAL A 119 -14.10 -19.05 -12.78
CA VAL A 119 -14.37 -17.77 -12.08
C VAL A 119 -15.56 -17.99 -11.14
N PRO A 120 -15.51 -17.55 -9.86
CA PRO A 120 -16.66 -17.55 -8.99
C PRO A 120 -17.85 -16.83 -9.61
N THR A 121 -19.07 -17.32 -9.39
CA THR A 121 -20.29 -16.75 -9.96
C THR A 121 -20.50 -15.27 -9.64
N ALA A 122 -20.07 -14.85 -8.44
CA ALA A 122 -20.10 -13.44 -8.04
C ALA A 122 -19.24 -12.52 -8.92
N ASP A 123 -18.20 -13.05 -9.57
CA ASP A 123 -17.26 -12.28 -10.39
C ASP A 123 -17.56 -12.39 -11.89
N TRP A 124 -18.57 -13.16 -12.31
CA TRP A 124 -18.91 -13.37 -13.73
C TRP A 124 -19.24 -12.06 -14.46
N GLN A 125 -20.05 -11.20 -13.87
CA GLN A 125 -20.41 -9.91 -14.47
C GLN A 125 -19.15 -9.05 -14.72
N HIS A 126 -18.20 -9.07 -13.78
CA HIS A 126 -16.95 -8.36 -13.91
C HIS A 126 -16.09 -8.95 -15.03
N PHE A 127 -15.98 -10.28 -15.10
CA PHE A 127 -15.23 -10.99 -16.14
C PHE A 127 -15.78 -10.73 -17.55
N TYR A 128 -17.10 -10.81 -17.76
CA TYR A 128 -17.68 -10.54 -19.08
C TYR A 128 -17.58 -9.07 -19.49
N ARG A 129 -17.64 -8.15 -18.55
CA ARG A 129 -17.37 -6.72 -18.81
C ARG A 129 -15.93 -6.52 -19.26
N TYR A 130 -14.99 -7.15 -18.58
CA TYR A 130 -13.59 -7.15 -18.95
C TYR A 130 -13.37 -7.70 -20.36
N LEU A 131 -13.91 -8.87 -20.71
CA LEU A 131 -13.81 -9.43 -22.06
C LEU A 131 -14.35 -8.45 -23.10
N LYS A 132 -15.50 -7.85 -22.87
CA LYS A 132 -16.06 -6.86 -23.78
C LYS A 132 -15.13 -5.66 -23.99
N GLN A 133 -14.48 -5.20 -22.95
CA GLN A 133 -13.46 -4.14 -23.03
C GLN A 133 -12.24 -4.58 -23.88
N VAL A 134 -11.73 -5.79 -23.65
CA VAL A 134 -10.60 -6.33 -24.39
C VAL A 134 -10.86 -6.36 -25.89
N PHE A 135 -12.02 -6.91 -26.31
CA PHE A 135 -12.37 -7.01 -27.73
C PHE A 135 -12.79 -5.66 -28.36
N GLY A 136 -13.14 -4.67 -27.55
CA GLY A 136 -13.44 -3.31 -27.98
C GLY A 136 -12.26 -2.34 -27.99
N SER A 137 -11.07 -2.77 -27.51
CA SER A 137 -9.89 -1.92 -27.38
C SER A 137 -8.73 -2.43 -28.25
N ASP A 138 -7.89 -1.52 -28.72
CA ASP A 138 -6.64 -1.82 -29.41
C ASP A 138 -5.43 -1.81 -28.46
N THR A 139 -5.66 -1.45 -27.20
CA THR A 139 -4.63 -1.41 -26.15
C THR A 139 -4.81 -2.58 -25.19
N LYS A 140 -3.77 -2.82 -24.39
CA LYS A 140 -3.81 -3.78 -23.29
C LYS A 140 -4.87 -3.38 -22.27
N VAL A 141 -5.69 -4.33 -21.85
CA VAL A 141 -6.70 -4.18 -20.80
C VAL A 141 -6.32 -5.09 -19.65
N THR A 142 -6.44 -4.58 -18.43
CA THR A 142 -6.06 -5.30 -17.22
C THR A 142 -7.22 -5.44 -16.26
N THR A 143 -7.22 -6.51 -15.47
CA THR A 143 -8.17 -6.71 -14.38
C THR A 143 -7.61 -7.64 -13.32
N GLU A 144 -8.16 -7.56 -12.12
CA GLU A 144 -7.95 -8.55 -11.06
C GLU A 144 -9.22 -9.38 -10.91
N LEU A 145 -9.08 -10.69 -10.83
CA LEU A 145 -10.17 -11.65 -10.69
C LEU A 145 -9.79 -12.75 -9.70
N ARG A 146 -10.79 -13.48 -9.23
CA ARG A 146 -10.58 -14.71 -8.48
C ARG A 146 -10.80 -15.91 -9.40
N LEU A 147 -9.92 -16.88 -9.32
CA LEU A 147 -10.08 -18.18 -9.97
C LEU A 147 -10.25 -19.26 -8.91
N LYS A 148 -11.08 -20.25 -9.23
CA LYS A 148 -11.21 -21.51 -8.47
C LYS A 148 -10.32 -22.56 -9.13
N ASN A 149 -9.47 -23.17 -8.33
CA ASN A 149 -8.79 -24.38 -8.79
C ASN A 149 -9.62 -25.64 -8.49
N THR A 150 -9.16 -26.81 -8.93
CA THR A 150 -9.84 -28.10 -8.72
C THR A 150 -10.02 -28.52 -7.25
N ALA A 151 -9.22 -27.97 -6.34
CA ALA A 151 -9.36 -28.18 -4.90
C ALA A 151 -10.35 -27.21 -4.25
N ASP A 152 -11.15 -26.49 -5.05
CA ASP A 152 -12.10 -25.43 -4.64
C ASP A 152 -11.42 -24.27 -3.88
N SER A 153 -10.08 -24.21 -3.92
CA SER A 153 -9.33 -23.10 -3.36
C SER A 153 -9.38 -21.89 -4.31
N LEU A 154 -9.57 -20.71 -3.72
CA LEU A 154 -9.59 -19.44 -4.44
C LEU A 154 -8.17 -18.89 -4.56
N CYS A 155 -7.75 -18.58 -5.78
CA CYS A 155 -6.55 -17.80 -6.04
C CYS A 155 -6.92 -16.45 -6.65
N HIS A 156 -6.21 -15.39 -6.25
CA HIS A 156 -6.32 -14.07 -6.86
C HIS A 156 -5.38 -13.98 -8.04
N VAL A 157 -5.92 -13.59 -9.19
CA VAL A 157 -5.13 -13.46 -10.40
C VAL A 157 -5.23 -12.06 -10.99
N TYR A 158 -4.13 -11.59 -11.52
CA TYR A 158 -4.06 -10.41 -12.36
C TYR A 158 -4.04 -10.85 -13.82
N LEU A 159 -4.98 -10.37 -14.61
CA LEU A 159 -5.10 -10.62 -16.03
C LEU A 159 -4.69 -9.38 -16.81
N GLU A 160 -3.82 -9.58 -17.80
CA GLU A 160 -3.50 -8.60 -18.83
C GLU A 160 -3.79 -9.22 -20.19
N SER A 161 -4.72 -8.62 -20.95
CA SER A 161 -5.14 -9.16 -22.25
C SER A 161 -5.06 -8.11 -23.34
N ILE A 162 -4.74 -8.59 -24.55
CA ILE A 162 -4.76 -7.80 -25.78
C ILE A 162 -5.50 -8.58 -26.87
N ALA A 163 -6.42 -7.90 -27.56
CA ALA A 163 -7.11 -8.50 -28.71
C ALA A 163 -6.17 -8.66 -29.89
N VAL A 164 -6.32 -9.78 -30.61
CA VAL A 164 -5.60 -10.06 -31.87
C VAL A 164 -6.59 -9.88 -33.00
N ARG A 165 -6.30 -8.95 -33.90
CA ARG A 165 -7.13 -8.67 -35.07
C ARG A 165 -6.65 -9.44 -36.29
N ASP A 166 -7.58 -9.91 -37.08
CA ASP A 166 -7.32 -10.49 -38.37
C ASP A 166 -7.01 -9.39 -39.43
N LYS A 167 -6.71 -9.84 -40.68
CA LYS A 167 -6.43 -8.92 -41.80
C LYS A 167 -7.63 -8.01 -42.17
N GLN A 168 -8.83 -8.33 -41.69
CA GLN A 168 -10.06 -7.58 -41.92
C GLN A 168 -10.40 -6.65 -40.73
N GLY A 169 -9.53 -6.60 -39.69
CA GLY A 169 -9.70 -5.75 -38.51
C GLY A 169 -10.63 -6.35 -37.44
N LYS A 170 -11.12 -7.58 -37.62
CA LYS A 170 -12.01 -8.24 -36.66
C LYS A 170 -11.19 -8.95 -35.59
N ALA A 171 -11.48 -8.64 -34.33
CA ALA A 171 -10.89 -9.33 -33.18
C ALA A 171 -11.71 -10.57 -32.84
N THR A 172 -11.12 -11.77 -33.03
CA THR A 172 -11.78 -13.05 -32.73
C THR A 172 -11.15 -13.79 -31.56
N ILE A 173 -9.91 -13.44 -31.22
CA ILE A 173 -9.18 -13.99 -30.08
C ILE A 173 -8.47 -12.88 -29.33
N CYS A 174 -8.17 -13.12 -28.05
CA CYS A 174 -7.25 -12.28 -27.27
C CYS A 174 -6.16 -13.16 -26.65
N ARG A 175 -4.99 -12.58 -26.49
CA ARG A 175 -3.87 -13.17 -25.74
C ARG A 175 -3.85 -12.59 -24.35
N SER A 176 -3.84 -13.47 -23.37
CA SER A 176 -3.92 -13.11 -21.96
C SER A 176 -2.70 -13.66 -21.22
N ALA A 177 -2.08 -12.79 -20.42
CA ALA A 177 -1.15 -13.18 -19.37
C ALA A 177 -1.93 -13.21 -18.05
N ILE A 178 -1.78 -14.28 -17.29
CA ILE A 178 -2.45 -14.51 -16.01
C ILE A 178 -1.38 -14.73 -14.96
N VAL A 179 -1.32 -13.83 -13.98
CA VAL A 179 -0.34 -13.87 -12.90
C VAL A 179 -1.07 -14.15 -11.59
N ASP A 180 -0.62 -15.16 -10.84
CA ASP A 180 -1.10 -15.39 -9.48
C ASP A 180 -0.58 -14.29 -8.54
N ILE A 181 -1.50 -13.55 -7.93
CA ILE A 181 -1.21 -12.47 -6.98
C ILE A 181 -1.73 -12.81 -5.57
N THR A 182 -2.01 -14.07 -5.30
CA THR A 182 -2.60 -14.51 -4.03
C THR A 182 -1.69 -14.19 -2.85
N GLU A 183 -0.39 -14.46 -2.96
CA GLU A 183 0.56 -14.13 -1.89
C GLU A 183 0.67 -12.61 -1.68
N ARG A 184 0.68 -11.84 -2.76
CA ARG A 184 0.70 -10.36 -2.68
C ARG A 184 -0.55 -9.86 -1.95
N LYS A 185 -1.75 -10.34 -2.32
CA LYS A 185 -3.01 -9.94 -1.68
C LYS A 185 -3.04 -10.31 -0.20
N ARG A 186 -2.62 -11.53 0.15
CA ARG A 186 -2.52 -11.94 1.56
C ARG A 186 -1.55 -11.06 2.36
N ALA A 187 -0.42 -10.71 1.78
CA ALA A 187 0.54 -9.81 2.42
C ALA A 187 -0.03 -8.39 2.59
N GLU A 188 -0.74 -7.86 1.59
CA GLU A 188 -1.42 -6.57 1.65
C GLU A 188 -2.51 -6.57 2.74
N GLU A 189 -3.39 -7.59 2.78
CA GLU A 189 -4.43 -7.76 3.79
C GLU A 189 -3.84 -7.88 5.20
N LYS A 190 -2.79 -8.70 5.36
CA LYS A 190 -2.10 -8.86 6.65
C LYS A 190 -1.44 -7.57 7.11
N SER A 191 -0.84 -6.82 6.20
CA SER A 191 -0.26 -5.51 6.50
C SER A 191 -1.32 -4.51 6.96
N GLN A 192 -2.47 -4.48 6.29
CA GLN A 192 -3.60 -3.62 6.68
C GLN A 192 -4.16 -4.02 8.07
N GLU A 193 -4.32 -5.31 8.32
CA GLU A 193 -4.76 -5.83 9.61
C GLU A 193 -3.80 -5.41 10.74
N LEU A 194 -2.48 -5.60 10.53
CA LEU A 194 -1.46 -5.21 11.49
C LEU A 194 -1.45 -3.70 11.75
N LEU A 195 -1.62 -2.88 10.71
CA LEU A 195 -1.73 -1.43 10.86
C LEU A 195 -2.95 -1.04 11.69
N GLN A 196 -4.09 -1.70 11.48
CA GLN A 196 -5.31 -1.44 12.25
C GLN A 196 -5.16 -1.87 13.70
N GLN A 197 -4.56 -3.04 13.95
CA GLN A 197 -4.26 -3.53 15.30
C GLN A 197 -3.30 -2.58 16.03
N ASN A 198 -2.24 -2.12 15.35
CA ASN A 198 -1.27 -1.19 15.91
C ASN A 198 -1.94 0.13 16.32
N ARG A 199 -2.78 0.71 15.45
CA ARG A 199 -3.54 1.93 15.77
C ARG A 199 -4.44 1.73 17.01
N SER A 200 -5.15 0.60 17.08
CA SER A 200 -6.02 0.29 18.22
C SER A 200 -5.23 0.13 19.52
N LEU A 201 -4.07 -0.53 19.49
CA LEU A 201 -3.19 -0.66 20.65
C LEU A 201 -2.63 0.69 21.08
N THR A 202 -2.19 1.52 20.15
CA THR A 202 -1.67 2.88 20.43
C THR A 202 -2.75 3.75 21.07
N GLN A 203 -3.98 3.70 20.58
CA GLN A 203 -5.10 4.42 21.19
C GLN A 203 -5.34 3.96 22.63
N ARG A 204 -5.42 2.65 22.85
CA ARG A 204 -5.60 2.10 24.23
C ARG A 204 -4.47 2.48 25.16
N PHE A 205 -3.24 2.53 24.65
CA PHE A 205 -2.09 2.98 25.44
C PHE A 205 -2.25 4.43 25.89
N PHE A 206 -2.62 5.35 24.98
CA PHE A 206 -2.85 6.74 25.34
C PHE A 206 -4.03 6.90 26.30
N ASP A 207 -5.14 6.17 26.09
CA ASP A 207 -6.29 6.20 26.99
C ASP A 207 -5.93 5.70 28.40
N ALA A 208 -5.13 4.64 28.50
CA ALA A 208 -4.64 4.12 29.76
C ALA A 208 -3.70 5.13 30.46
N GLN A 209 -2.79 5.75 29.70
CA GLN A 209 -1.87 6.77 30.22
C GLN A 209 -2.62 8.00 30.73
N GLU A 210 -3.65 8.47 30.02
CA GLU A 210 -4.45 9.62 30.49
C GLU A 210 -5.30 9.26 31.73
N LYS A 211 -5.84 8.05 31.78
CA LYS A 211 -6.53 7.57 32.99
C LYS A 211 -5.62 7.54 34.20
N GLU A 212 -4.39 7.04 34.03
CA GLU A 212 -3.40 7.00 35.10
C GLU A 212 -2.99 8.42 35.54
N ARG A 213 -2.76 9.33 34.60
CA ARG A 213 -2.46 10.74 34.91
C ARG A 213 -3.60 11.40 35.69
N ARG A 214 -4.85 11.15 35.28
CA ARG A 214 -6.04 11.67 35.95
C ARG A 214 -6.17 11.11 37.36
N TYR A 215 -5.90 9.81 37.53
CA TYR A 215 -5.92 9.17 38.84
C TYR A 215 -4.86 9.78 39.77
N LEU A 216 -3.61 9.86 39.32
CA LEU A 216 -2.50 10.42 40.09
C LEU A 216 -2.75 11.89 40.45
N ALA A 217 -3.30 12.70 39.56
CA ALA A 217 -3.63 14.08 39.81
C ALA A 217 -4.65 14.23 40.94
N ARG A 218 -5.68 13.37 40.98
CA ARG A 218 -6.69 13.34 42.06
C ARG A 218 -6.08 12.90 43.37
N GLU A 219 -5.30 11.83 43.42
CA GLU A 219 -4.63 11.37 44.64
C GLU A 219 -3.71 12.45 45.20
N LEU A 220 -2.91 13.09 44.36
CA LEU A 220 -2.05 14.20 44.80
C LEU A 220 -2.88 15.36 45.36
N HIS A 221 -3.99 15.70 44.70
CA HIS A 221 -4.87 16.77 45.19
C HIS A 221 -5.47 16.45 46.57
N ASP A 222 -5.97 15.25 46.76
CA ASP A 222 -6.66 14.82 47.97
C ASP A 222 -5.68 14.65 49.12
N GLU A 223 -4.57 13.97 48.94
CA GLU A 223 -3.57 13.72 49.98
C GLU A 223 -2.87 15.01 50.41
N PHE A 224 -2.24 15.72 49.47
CA PHE A 224 -1.48 16.92 49.83
C PHE A 224 -2.38 18.09 50.22
N GLY A 225 -3.59 18.19 49.63
CA GLY A 225 -4.56 19.20 50.01
C GLY A 225 -4.96 19.07 51.49
N GLN A 226 -5.23 17.82 51.94
CA GLN A 226 -5.56 17.57 53.36
C GLN A 226 -4.39 17.88 54.30
N TRP A 227 -3.16 17.46 53.96
CA TRP A 227 -1.99 17.70 54.78
C TRP A 227 -1.66 19.20 54.91
N LEU A 228 -1.71 19.96 53.81
CA LEU A 228 -1.46 21.39 53.81
C LEU A 228 -2.55 22.16 54.59
N THR A 229 -3.81 21.74 54.47
CA THR A 229 -4.91 22.31 55.26
C THR A 229 -4.69 22.04 56.75
N ALA A 230 -4.28 20.82 57.13
CA ALA A 230 -3.95 20.50 58.53
C ALA A 230 -2.80 21.35 59.09
N ILE A 231 -1.72 21.56 58.27
CA ILE A 231 -0.59 22.43 58.66
C ILE A 231 -1.08 23.87 58.86
N GLN A 232 -1.90 24.41 57.96
CA GLN A 232 -2.44 25.78 58.08
C GLN A 232 -3.31 25.94 59.32
N LEU A 233 -4.21 24.98 59.59
CA LEU A 233 -5.08 24.99 60.78
C LEU A 233 -4.26 24.92 62.08
N ASN A 234 -3.27 24.04 62.13
CA ASN A 234 -2.42 23.91 63.31
C ASN A 234 -1.58 25.17 63.55
N THR A 235 -1.03 25.77 62.51
CA THR A 235 -0.28 27.03 62.63
C THR A 235 -1.19 28.16 63.10
N GLN A 236 -2.43 28.21 62.63
CA GLN A 236 -3.42 29.21 63.11
C GLN A 236 -3.80 29.00 64.59
N ASN A 237 -4.00 27.75 64.99
CA ASN A 237 -4.25 27.40 66.38
C ASN A 237 -3.09 27.81 67.31
N ILE A 238 -1.84 27.53 66.88
CA ILE A 238 -0.66 27.94 67.64
C ILE A 238 -0.59 29.47 67.73
N THR A 239 -0.86 30.21 66.67
CA THR A 239 -0.92 31.69 66.68
C THR A 239 -1.96 32.21 67.67
N ASN A 240 -3.13 31.53 67.69
CA ASN A 240 -4.20 31.92 68.62
C ASN A 240 -3.89 31.61 70.10
N LEU A 241 -3.13 30.51 70.35
CA LEU A 241 -2.79 30.13 71.74
C LEU A 241 -1.66 30.94 72.36
N ILE A 242 -0.63 31.28 71.54
CA ILE A 242 0.57 31.95 72.06
C ILE A 242 0.43 33.48 72.08
N GLY A 243 -0.45 34.02 71.24
CA GLY A 243 -0.60 35.45 71.08
C GLY A 243 0.69 36.11 70.59
N LYS A 244 0.76 37.44 70.67
CA LYS A 244 1.96 38.21 70.22
C LYS A 244 3.08 38.28 71.29
N GLN A 245 3.21 37.24 72.15
CA GLN A 245 4.14 37.26 73.28
C GLN A 245 5.58 36.85 72.94
N SER A 246 5.88 36.28 71.81
CA SER A 246 7.22 35.89 71.44
C SER A 246 7.49 36.14 69.96
N PRO A 247 8.29 37.15 69.58
CA PRO A 247 8.63 37.51 68.21
C PRO A 247 9.32 36.32 67.45
N ASP A 248 10.09 35.52 68.12
CA ASP A 248 10.78 34.35 67.53
C ASP A 248 9.81 33.26 67.13
N VAL A 249 8.76 33.04 67.93
CA VAL A 249 7.71 32.05 67.58
C VAL A 249 6.83 32.55 66.43
N GLU A 250 6.50 33.85 66.41
CA GLU A 250 5.77 34.46 65.30
C GLU A 250 6.55 34.36 64.00
N ALA A 251 7.87 34.58 64.01
CA ALA A 251 8.75 34.38 62.82
C ALA A 251 8.79 32.93 62.35
N CYS A 252 8.84 31.96 63.28
CA CYS A 252 8.76 30.54 62.94
C CYS A 252 7.42 30.15 62.29
N ILE A 253 6.32 30.62 62.80
CA ILE A 253 4.98 30.36 62.25
C ILE A 253 4.84 30.93 60.84
N VAL A 254 5.27 32.18 60.64
CA VAL A 254 5.28 32.84 59.34
C VAL A 254 6.13 32.02 58.34
N SER A 255 7.27 31.54 58.78
CA SER A 255 8.13 30.66 57.92
C SER A 255 7.43 29.38 57.53
N ILE A 256 6.73 28.70 58.45
CA ILE A 256 5.97 27.46 58.18
C ILE A 256 4.81 27.75 57.21
N VAL A 257 4.06 28.80 57.41
CA VAL A 257 2.94 29.20 56.53
C VAL A 257 3.43 29.50 55.13
N ASN A 258 4.52 30.26 55.00
CA ASN A 258 5.13 30.55 53.70
C ASN A 258 5.65 29.30 53.02
N SER A 259 6.29 28.38 53.73
CA SER A 259 6.75 27.11 53.19
C SER A 259 5.59 26.22 52.70
N ALA A 260 4.51 26.14 53.49
CA ALA A 260 3.30 25.43 53.14
C ALA A 260 2.62 26.03 51.88
N ALA A 261 2.61 27.37 51.76
CA ALA A 261 2.08 28.04 50.57
C ALA A 261 2.92 27.76 49.33
N HIS A 262 4.26 27.75 49.44
CA HIS A 262 5.13 27.36 48.34
C HIS A 262 4.91 25.91 47.90
N ILE A 263 4.87 24.97 48.85
CA ILE A 263 4.57 23.57 48.56
C ILE A 263 3.20 23.43 47.86
N GLN A 264 2.22 24.16 48.32
CA GLN A 264 0.87 24.18 47.72
C GLN A 264 0.90 24.65 46.26
N GLN A 265 1.67 25.68 45.97
CA GLN A 265 1.84 26.19 44.61
C GLN A 265 2.56 25.18 43.69
N ASP A 266 3.64 24.57 44.19
CA ASP A 266 4.39 23.53 43.44
C ASP A 266 3.52 22.33 43.14
N ILE A 267 2.73 21.84 44.11
CA ILE A 267 1.83 20.70 43.92
C ILE A 267 0.72 21.04 42.91
N ARG A 268 0.12 22.27 43.00
CA ARG A 268 -0.85 22.71 42.01
C ARG A 268 -0.23 22.70 40.60
N GLY A 269 0.99 23.18 40.42
CA GLY A 269 1.73 23.11 39.15
C GLY A 269 1.91 21.69 38.65
N MET A 270 2.29 20.75 39.54
CA MET A 270 2.42 19.32 39.20
C MET A 270 1.06 18.72 38.78
N ILE A 271 0.01 18.97 39.54
CA ILE A 271 -1.35 18.48 39.23
C ILE A 271 -1.80 19.00 37.86
N HIS A 272 -1.63 20.28 37.55
CA HIS A 272 -1.96 20.86 36.26
C HIS A 272 -1.14 20.24 35.10
N SER A 273 0.13 19.89 35.37
CA SER A 273 0.94 19.20 34.36
C SER A 273 0.49 17.75 34.10
N LEU A 274 0.00 17.07 35.14
CA LEU A 274 -0.51 15.69 35.05
C LEU A 274 -1.89 15.65 34.40
N TRP A 275 -2.85 16.49 34.89
CA TRP A 275 -4.20 16.50 34.37
C TRP A 275 -4.79 17.91 34.39
N PRO A 276 -5.35 18.43 33.29
CA PRO A 276 -6.03 19.70 33.26
C PRO A 276 -7.42 19.54 33.87
N ALA A 277 -7.55 19.75 35.20
CA ALA A 277 -8.82 19.62 35.91
C ALA A 277 -9.93 20.50 35.28
N LEU A 278 -9.54 21.68 34.76
CA LEU A 278 -10.42 22.60 34.05
C LEU A 278 -11.05 22.01 32.78
N LEU A 279 -10.44 20.98 32.18
CA LEU A 279 -10.99 20.35 30.98
C LEU A 279 -12.33 19.66 31.26
N ASP A 280 -12.44 19.06 32.46
CA ASP A 280 -13.68 18.41 32.92
C ASP A 280 -14.76 19.43 33.34
N GLU A 281 -14.36 20.61 33.84
CA GLU A 281 -15.28 21.60 34.39
C GLU A 281 -15.68 22.72 33.41
N LEU A 282 -14.73 23.21 32.63
CA LEU A 282 -14.89 24.41 31.79
C LEU A 282 -14.79 24.11 30.29
N GLY A 283 -14.46 22.86 29.90
CA GLY A 283 -14.28 22.47 28.51
C GLY A 283 -12.93 22.86 27.89
N LEU A 284 -12.75 22.49 26.60
CA LEU A 284 -11.48 22.65 25.90
C LEU A 284 -11.06 24.10 25.71
N ALA A 285 -12.00 24.98 25.35
CA ALA A 285 -11.68 26.35 25.00
C ALA A 285 -11.09 27.12 26.19
N ASP A 286 -11.70 27.00 27.36
CA ASP A 286 -11.25 27.70 28.57
C ASP A 286 -9.98 27.08 29.14
N SER A 287 -9.85 25.74 29.07
CA SER A 287 -8.62 25.05 29.47
C SER A 287 -7.42 25.47 28.62
N LEU A 288 -7.61 25.70 27.31
CA LEU A 288 -6.54 26.20 26.43
C LEU A 288 -6.17 27.65 26.71
N ARG A 289 -7.17 28.53 27.08
CA ARG A 289 -6.89 29.90 27.48
C ARG A 289 -6.04 29.94 28.75
N GLU A 290 -6.40 29.13 29.73
CA GLU A 290 -5.65 29.02 31.01
C GLU A 290 -4.22 28.48 30.76
N LEU A 291 -4.09 27.40 29.95
CA LEU A 291 -2.78 26.84 29.59
C LEU A 291 -1.87 27.90 28.97
N VAL A 292 -2.39 28.67 28.01
CA VAL A 292 -1.61 29.73 27.34
C VAL A 292 -1.29 30.87 28.28
N SER A 293 -2.21 31.28 29.16
CA SER A 293 -1.98 32.33 30.17
C SER A 293 -0.84 31.92 31.11
N GLN A 294 -0.92 30.75 31.71
CA GLN A 294 0.13 30.22 32.60
C GLN A 294 1.47 30.07 31.89
N TRP A 295 1.46 29.59 30.66
CA TRP A 295 2.69 29.47 29.85
C TRP A 295 3.31 30.87 29.60
N GLN A 296 2.49 31.86 29.29
CA GLN A 296 2.93 33.24 29.04
C GLN A 296 3.58 33.88 30.29
N GLU A 297 3.05 33.64 31.47
CA GLU A 297 3.63 34.12 32.75
C GLU A 297 5.05 33.58 32.94
N HIS A 298 5.30 32.32 32.57
CA HIS A 298 6.63 31.68 32.68
C HIS A 298 7.57 32.01 31.53
N ASN A 299 7.04 32.58 30.44
CA ASN A 299 7.80 32.90 29.22
C ASN A 299 7.58 34.39 28.80
N PRO A 300 7.95 35.38 29.60
CA PRO A 300 7.63 36.78 29.36
C PRO A 300 8.27 37.35 28.08
N ASN A 301 9.33 36.75 27.61
CA ASN A 301 10.05 37.20 26.39
C ASN A 301 9.44 36.65 25.07
N THR A 302 8.40 35.82 25.15
CA THR A 302 7.75 35.22 23.98
C THR A 302 6.26 35.58 24.02
N ASN A 303 5.75 36.24 22.98
CA ASN A 303 4.34 36.53 22.84
C ASN A 303 3.56 35.38 22.26
N CYS A 304 2.57 34.86 22.97
CA CYS A 304 1.70 33.75 22.48
C CYS A 304 0.29 34.29 22.17
N VAL A 305 -0.14 34.06 20.93
CA VAL A 305 -1.50 34.40 20.47
C VAL A 305 -2.32 33.12 20.30
N LEU A 306 -3.44 33.03 21.04
CA LEU A 306 -4.41 31.95 20.95
C LEU A 306 -5.63 32.39 20.16
N ASN A 307 -5.90 31.70 19.02
CA ASN A 307 -7.07 31.94 18.19
C ASN A 307 -7.98 30.70 18.21
N LEU A 308 -9.18 30.85 18.75
CA LEU A 308 -10.19 29.80 18.82
C LEU A 308 -11.36 30.17 17.91
N GLU A 309 -11.69 29.32 16.93
CA GLU A 309 -12.72 29.60 15.93
C GLU A 309 -13.72 28.43 15.83
N GLY A 310 -15.01 28.74 15.93
CA GLY A 310 -16.13 27.81 15.92
C GLY A 310 -16.50 27.29 17.30
N GLU A 311 -17.54 26.44 17.35
CA GLU A 311 -17.95 25.79 18.62
C GLU A 311 -16.98 24.66 18.93
N LEU A 312 -16.19 24.81 19.97
CA LEU A 312 -15.15 23.88 20.39
C LEU A 312 -15.57 23.04 21.61
N ASP A 313 -16.77 23.23 22.10
CA ASP A 313 -17.30 22.48 23.23
C ASP A 313 -17.88 21.14 22.77
N ASN A 314 -17.80 20.13 23.63
CA ASN A 314 -18.36 18.79 23.39
C ASN A 314 -17.80 18.06 22.14
N LEU A 315 -16.50 18.15 21.91
CA LEU A 315 -15.85 17.35 20.85
C LEU A 315 -15.69 15.88 21.25
N GLY A 316 -15.83 15.59 22.55
CA GLY A 316 -15.63 14.29 23.19
C GLY A 316 -14.30 14.20 23.92
N ASP A 317 -14.31 13.54 25.10
CA ASP A 317 -13.17 13.48 26.04
C ASP A 317 -11.83 13.11 25.37
N THR A 318 -11.84 12.15 24.43
CA THR A 318 -10.64 11.71 23.71
C THR A 318 -10.07 12.79 22.82
N LEU A 319 -10.91 13.59 22.15
CA LEU A 319 -10.45 14.66 21.28
C LEU A 319 -10.02 15.88 22.09
N ASP A 320 -10.77 16.21 23.13
CA ASP A 320 -10.47 17.35 24.00
C ASP A 320 -9.10 17.19 24.65
N ILE A 321 -8.82 16.03 25.25
CA ILE A 321 -7.52 15.76 25.85
C ILE A 321 -6.41 15.66 24.80
N THR A 322 -6.68 15.11 23.61
CA THR A 322 -5.71 15.04 22.53
C THR A 322 -5.28 16.43 22.09
N LEU A 323 -6.24 17.32 21.82
CA LEU A 323 -5.96 18.70 21.40
C LEU A 323 -5.22 19.49 22.49
N TYR A 324 -5.65 19.35 23.76
CA TYR A 324 -4.97 19.95 24.88
C TYR A 324 -3.49 19.53 24.96
N ARG A 325 -3.22 18.21 24.89
CA ARG A 325 -1.85 17.68 24.94
C ARG A 325 -0.99 18.13 23.77
N LEU A 326 -1.57 18.25 22.57
CA LEU A 326 -0.84 18.77 21.41
C LEU A 326 -0.40 20.22 21.62
N VAL A 327 -1.27 21.07 22.19
CA VAL A 327 -0.93 22.46 22.51
C VAL A 327 0.11 22.50 23.63
N GLN A 328 -0.07 21.74 24.70
CA GLN A 328 0.86 21.66 25.82
C GLN A 328 2.28 21.26 25.36
N GLU A 329 2.38 20.20 24.57
CA GLU A 329 3.68 19.73 24.05
C GLU A 329 4.26 20.71 23.03
N GLY A 330 3.41 21.31 22.19
CA GLY A 330 3.83 22.36 21.25
C GLY A 330 4.46 23.56 21.95
N LEU A 331 3.82 24.08 23.00
CA LEU A 331 4.34 25.18 23.82
C LEU A 331 5.62 24.76 24.56
N THR A 332 5.69 23.53 25.07
CA THR A 332 6.89 22.99 25.70
C THR A 332 8.07 22.95 24.74
N ASN A 333 7.81 22.54 23.50
CA ASN A 333 8.83 22.51 22.44
C ASN A 333 9.33 23.91 22.07
N VAL A 334 8.44 24.89 22.06
CA VAL A 334 8.83 26.29 21.84
C VAL A 334 9.79 26.76 22.95
N THR A 335 9.44 26.52 24.23
CA THR A 335 10.27 26.91 25.38
C THR A 335 11.65 26.24 25.32
N LYS A 336 11.67 24.92 25.06
CA LYS A 336 12.94 24.14 25.11
C LYS A 336 13.81 24.30 23.87
N HIS A 337 13.22 24.52 22.71
CA HIS A 337 13.92 24.33 21.44
C HIS A 337 13.87 25.50 20.47
N ALA A 338 12.82 26.33 20.47
CA ALA A 338 12.61 27.27 19.39
C ALA A 338 13.37 28.60 19.53
N GLN A 339 13.57 29.11 20.74
CA GLN A 339 14.08 30.48 20.99
C GLN A 339 13.24 31.51 20.25
N ALA A 340 11.92 31.30 20.19
CA ALA A 340 10.99 32.15 19.48
C ALA A 340 10.61 33.40 20.30
N SER A 341 10.34 34.49 19.61
CA SER A 341 9.73 35.69 20.21
C SER A 341 8.20 35.74 20.04
N HIS A 342 7.67 34.93 19.10
CA HIS A 342 6.24 34.87 18.79
C HIS A 342 5.79 33.46 18.53
N VAL A 343 4.63 33.08 19.09
CA VAL A 343 3.95 31.82 18.88
C VAL A 343 2.48 32.09 18.59
N ALA A 344 1.92 31.41 17.61
CA ALA A 344 0.50 31.45 17.31
C ALA A 344 -0.08 30.03 17.41
N VAL A 345 -1.06 29.85 18.29
CA VAL A 345 -1.87 28.64 18.42
C VAL A 345 -3.25 28.94 17.85
N THR A 346 -3.64 28.21 16.82
CA THR A 346 -4.93 28.37 16.15
C THR A 346 -5.68 27.06 16.12
N LEU A 347 -6.86 27.02 16.72
CA LEU A 347 -7.76 25.89 16.72
C LEU A 347 -9.07 26.28 16.04
N ARG A 348 -9.42 25.57 14.96
CA ARG A 348 -10.58 25.87 14.11
C ARG A 348 -11.46 24.66 13.93
N ARG A 349 -12.75 24.81 14.19
CA ARG A 349 -13.77 23.84 13.78
C ARG A 349 -14.44 24.33 12.50
N LYS A 350 -14.33 23.57 11.41
CA LYS A 350 -14.97 23.90 10.13
C LYS A 350 -16.00 22.83 9.75
N HIS A 351 -17.17 23.29 9.31
CA HIS A 351 -18.19 22.42 8.76
C HIS A 351 -17.72 21.87 7.39
N ARG A 352 -17.85 20.57 7.17
CA ARG A 352 -17.59 19.96 5.85
C ARG A 352 -18.92 19.80 5.11
N ASN A 353 -19.01 20.27 3.87
CA ASN A 353 -20.23 20.34 3.03
C ASN A 353 -20.93 18.97 2.77
N THR A 354 -20.57 17.89 3.41
CA THR A 354 -21.15 16.56 3.25
C THR A 354 -21.43 15.93 4.62
N LYS A 355 -22.74 15.71 4.89
CA LYS A 355 -23.26 14.86 5.99
C LYS A 355 -22.75 15.20 7.40
N ASN A 356 -23.05 16.37 7.94
CA ASN A 356 -22.76 16.73 9.36
C ASN A 356 -21.36 16.38 9.89
N LYS A 357 -20.35 16.28 9.03
CA LYS A 357 -18.96 16.02 9.43
C LYS A 357 -18.23 17.35 9.65
N TYR A 358 -17.47 17.42 10.74
CA TYR A 358 -16.65 18.58 11.06
C TYR A 358 -15.17 18.21 10.98
N ASN A 359 -14.36 19.15 10.52
CA ASN A 359 -12.90 19.07 10.59
C ASN A 359 -12.42 20.00 11.70
N ILE A 360 -11.62 19.48 12.59
CA ILE A 360 -10.84 20.27 13.54
C ILE A 360 -9.43 20.42 12.99
N ASN A 361 -8.97 21.65 12.91
CA ASN A 361 -7.62 21.97 12.48
C ASN A 361 -6.92 22.72 13.62
N LEU A 362 -5.88 22.10 14.19
CA LEU A 362 -4.95 22.73 15.09
C LEU A 362 -3.70 23.15 14.32
N THR A 363 -3.30 24.40 14.44
CA THR A 363 -2.03 24.91 13.92
C THR A 363 -1.25 25.56 15.04
N ILE A 364 0.00 25.17 15.25
CA ILE A 364 0.94 25.82 16.15
C ILE A 364 2.10 26.33 15.30
N LYS A 365 2.35 27.63 15.31
CA LYS A 365 3.40 28.26 14.52
C LYS A 365 4.26 29.15 15.41
N ASP A 366 5.57 28.97 15.36
CA ASP A 366 6.56 29.84 15.98
C ASP A 366 7.45 30.51 14.93
N ASN A 367 8.17 31.54 15.36
CA ASN A 367 9.15 32.26 14.55
C ASN A 367 10.59 32.01 15.02
N GLY A 368 10.83 30.86 15.68
CA GLY A 368 12.14 30.51 16.22
C GLY A 368 13.15 30.03 15.19
N LYS A 369 14.22 29.39 15.68
CA LYS A 369 15.32 28.88 14.83
C LYS A 369 14.92 27.77 13.88
N GLY A 370 13.69 27.23 14.01
CA GLY A 370 13.22 26.10 13.20
C GLY A 370 13.99 24.80 13.50
N PHE A 371 13.76 23.80 12.66
CA PHE A 371 14.46 22.53 12.74
C PHE A 371 14.72 21.97 11.33
N ASP A 372 15.69 21.07 11.23
CA ASP A 372 15.94 20.31 9.99
C ASP A 372 15.15 19.01 10.06
N PRO A 373 14.14 18.79 9.21
CA PRO A 373 13.33 17.58 9.22
C PRO A 373 14.13 16.30 8.91
N ASN A 374 15.33 16.42 8.33
CA ASN A 374 16.21 15.29 8.01
C ASN A 374 17.14 14.91 9.16
N VAL A 375 17.23 15.73 10.19
CA VAL A 375 18.02 15.43 11.40
C VAL A 375 17.10 14.73 12.39
N CYS A 376 17.33 13.43 12.64
CA CYS A 376 16.68 12.69 13.71
C CYS A 376 16.91 13.40 15.04
N THR A 377 15.92 14.12 15.54
CA THR A 377 15.96 14.62 16.92
C THR A 377 15.65 13.44 17.83
N ASN A 378 16.52 13.13 18.78
CA ASN A 378 16.33 12.10 19.80
C ASN A 378 15.21 12.43 20.81
N GLY A 379 14.28 13.31 20.46
CA GLY A 379 13.16 13.72 21.31
C GLY A 379 11.89 12.92 21.01
N PHE A 380 11.19 12.49 22.06
CA PHE A 380 9.94 11.75 21.97
C PHE A 380 8.70 12.66 21.69
N GLY A 381 8.84 13.99 21.73
CA GLY A 381 7.71 14.92 21.63
C GLY A 381 6.98 14.90 20.29
N LEU A 382 7.69 15.18 19.18
CA LEU A 382 7.08 15.20 17.84
C LEU A 382 6.57 13.81 17.40
N PRO A 383 7.33 12.70 17.58
CA PRO A 383 6.80 11.36 17.33
C PRO A 383 5.55 11.05 18.16
N GLY A 384 5.55 11.35 19.46
CA GLY A 384 4.41 11.12 20.35
C GLY A 384 3.16 11.92 19.94
N MET A 385 3.32 13.19 19.54
CA MET A 385 2.23 14.00 19.00
C MET A 385 1.66 13.39 17.71
N ARG A 386 2.53 12.94 16.81
CA ARG A 386 2.11 12.30 15.55
C ARG A 386 1.30 11.03 15.81
N GLU A 387 1.83 10.15 16.67
CA GLU A 387 1.15 8.90 17.02
C GLU A 387 -0.22 9.15 17.66
N ARG A 388 -0.32 10.13 18.56
CA ARG A 388 -1.58 10.52 19.22
C ARG A 388 -2.62 11.01 18.21
N VAL A 389 -2.23 11.83 17.23
CA VAL A 389 -3.13 12.31 16.17
C VAL A 389 -3.55 11.18 15.24
N LEU A 390 -2.61 10.31 14.84
CA LEU A 390 -2.91 9.16 13.99
C LEU A 390 -3.82 8.14 14.70
N ALA A 391 -3.62 7.90 15.99
CA ALA A 391 -4.47 7.04 16.81
C ALA A 391 -5.91 7.58 16.90
N ALA A 392 -6.06 8.91 16.98
CA ALA A 392 -7.36 9.58 16.93
C ALA A 392 -7.96 9.67 15.51
N GLY A 393 -7.36 9.00 14.51
CA GLY A 393 -7.84 8.96 13.11
C GLY A 393 -7.57 10.24 12.32
N GLY A 394 -6.65 11.09 12.79
CA GLY A 394 -6.28 12.35 12.17
C GLY A 394 -5.04 12.28 11.27
N ASN A 395 -4.68 13.43 10.71
CA ASN A 395 -3.45 13.65 9.96
C ASN A 395 -2.56 14.66 10.70
N PHE A 396 -1.26 14.38 10.73
CA PHE A 396 -0.28 15.22 11.39
C PHE A 396 0.85 15.58 10.43
N SER A 397 1.18 16.87 10.35
CA SER A 397 2.31 17.36 9.56
C SER A 397 3.10 18.40 10.33
N VAL A 398 4.40 18.43 10.09
CA VAL A 398 5.31 19.41 10.66
C VAL A 398 6.15 19.97 9.52
N HIS A 399 6.16 21.29 9.42
CA HIS A 399 6.93 22.04 8.44
C HIS A 399 7.84 23.00 9.18
N GLY A 400 9.08 23.05 8.80
CA GLY A 400 10.04 23.97 9.39
C GLY A 400 11.28 24.05 8.50
N SER A 401 11.96 25.14 8.58
CA SER A 401 13.29 25.33 7.97
C SER A 401 14.15 26.12 8.93
N ARG A 402 15.46 26.03 8.75
CA ARG A 402 16.39 26.83 9.57
C ARG A 402 16.06 28.31 9.44
N GLU A 403 15.94 29.00 10.60
CA GLU A 403 15.65 30.44 10.74
C GLU A 403 14.25 30.92 10.28
N GLN A 404 13.33 30.00 9.94
CA GLN A 404 11.96 30.35 9.56
C GLN A 404 10.90 29.88 10.58
N GLY A 405 11.35 29.33 11.71
CA GLY A 405 10.47 28.75 12.72
C GLY A 405 9.90 27.40 12.35
N MET A 406 8.92 26.94 13.13
CA MET A 406 8.22 25.67 12.93
C MET A 406 6.73 25.91 12.79
N ARG A 407 6.08 25.10 11.96
CA ARG A 407 4.64 25.02 11.83
C ARG A 407 4.19 23.57 11.96
N LEU A 408 3.43 23.32 13.02
CA LEU A 408 2.78 22.05 13.28
C LEU A 408 1.32 22.14 12.88
N GLU A 409 0.81 21.15 12.19
CA GLU A 409 -0.59 21.05 11.80
C GLU A 409 -1.14 19.67 12.16
N ALA A 410 -2.28 19.66 12.86
CA ALA A 410 -3.04 18.45 13.15
C ALA A 410 -4.48 18.64 12.64
N GLN A 411 -4.96 17.65 11.86
CA GLN A 411 -6.32 17.63 11.34
C GLN A 411 -7.03 16.40 11.88
N LEU A 412 -8.16 16.60 12.54
CA LEU A 412 -8.99 15.56 13.13
C LEU A 412 -10.39 15.59 12.53
N LEU A 413 -10.96 14.43 12.27
CA LEU A 413 -12.30 14.27 11.72
C LEU A 413 -13.26 13.94 12.85
N ILE A 414 -14.32 14.74 13.00
CA ILE A 414 -15.40 14.44 13.94
C ILE A 414 -16.56 13.85 13.15
N ASN A 415 -16.94 12.62 13.51
CA ASN A 415 -18.25 12.11 13.18
C ASN A 415 -19.25 12.69 14.20
N PRO A 416 -20.47 13.07 13.78
CA PRO A 416 -21.47 13.49 14.75
C PRO A 416 -21.64 12.38 15.78
N ILE A 417 -21.62 12.76 17.06
CA ILE A 417 -22.01 11.86 18.13
C ILE A 417 -23.48 11.54 17.88
N GLU A 418 -23.79 10.28 17.61
CA GLU A 418 -25.17 9.80 17.63
C GLU A 418 -25.68 10.05 19.07
N SER A 419 -26.55 11.05 19.19
CA SER A 419 -27.22 11.44 20.43
C SER A 419 -28.28 10.41 20.81
#